data_a777e48b006aeb2b2aadad19ef42dd8e
#
_entry.id   a777e48b006aeb2b2aadad19ef42dd8e
#
_cell.length_a   1.000
_cell.length_b   1.000
_cell.length_c   1.000
_cell.angle_alpha   90.00
_cell.angle_beta   90.00
_cell.angle_gamma   90.00
#
_symmetry.space_group_name_H-M   'P 1'
#
loop_
_entity.id
_entity.type
_entity.pdbx_description
1 polymer ?
#
loop_
_entity_poly.entity_id
_entity_poly.type
_entity_poly.pdbx_seq_one_letter_code
_entity_poly.pdbx_strand_id
1 'polypeptide(L)'
;MAGGDDLPVVDHHCHLSPNGEGIQAAVRFRAAGGTHLFLCTQNYEPEPPRTLEGYAAQFETTLELARRVRTETGVVVYPVLAPYPIDLANVASVLGLDRALELHCRALDLAGRLVREHRAVALGEVGWAHFPLDPEVDRRIQAAFDHALAVARDVGCPAVVHGPDLDPTGFESLAGRIRSVGLP
;
A
#
# COMPACT_ATOMS: atom_id res chain seq x y z
N MET A 1 -32.88 -6.23 -25.75
CA MET A 1 -31.60 -6.97 -25.78
C MET A 1 -31.10 -6.98 -24.35
N ALA A 2 -31.08 -8.15 -23.72
CA ALA A 2 -30.57 -8.29 -22.35
C ALA A 2 -29.11 -7.90 -22.37
N GLY A 3 -28.75 -6.92 -21.55
CA GLY A 3 -27.35 -6.57 -21.29
C GLY A 3 -26.66 -7.81 -20.73
N GLY A 4 -25.67 -8.32 -21.43
CA GLY A 4 -24.75 -9.28 -20.83
C GLY A 4 -24.18 -8.64 -19.57
N ASP A 5 -24.19 -9.35 -18.46
CA ASP A 5 -23.47 -8.94 -17.26
C ASP A 5 -21.99 -8.89 -17.66
N ASP A 6 -21.50 -7.69 -17.97
CA ASP A 6 -20.10 -7.49 -18.28
C ASP A 6 -19.32 -7.81 -17.00
N LEU A 7 -18.56 -8.90 -17.04
CA LEU A 7 -17.70 -9.30 -15.92
C LEU A 7 -16.75 -8.15 -15.57
N PRO A 8 -16.57 -7.86 -14.30
CA PRO A 8 -15.62 -6.83 -13.89
C PRO A 8 -14.19 -7.23 -14.29
N VAL A 9 -13.48 -6.33 -14.97
CA VAL A 9 -12.06 -6.45 -15.28
C VAL A 9 -11.31 -5.63 -14.25
N VAL A 10 -10.54 -6.30 -13.41
CA VAL A 10 -9.91 -5.72 -12.22
C VAL A 10 -8.40 -5.77 -12.35
N ASP A 11 -7.74 -4.65 -12.15
CA ASP A 11 -6.32 -4.62 -11.78
C ASP A 11 -6.24 -4.44 -10.26
N HIS A 12 -5.77 -5.49 -9.57
CA HIS A 12 -5.79 -5.51 -8.10
C HIS A 12 -4.54 -4.86 -7.49
N HIS A 13 -3.58 -4.39 -8.30
CA HIS A 13 -2.36 -3.76 -7.82
C HIS A 13 -1.78 -2.84 -8.88
N CYS A 14 -2.08 -1.57 -8.80
CA CYS A 14 -1.50 -0.59 -9.71
C CYS A 14 -0.95 0.62 -8.97
N HIS A 15 0.00 1.29 -9.61
CA HIS A 15 0.53 2.57 -9.20
C HIS A 15 0.31 3.60 -10.31
N LEU A 16 -0.18 4.78 -9.94
CA LEU A 16 -0.31 5.91 -10.84
C LEU A 16 0.52 7.08 -10.31
N SER A 17 1.25 7.75 -11.18
CA SER A 17 2.06 8.91 -10.81
C SER A 17 1.52 10.18 -11.42
N PRO A 18 1.33 11.26 -10.64
CA PRO A 18 0.94 12.56 -11.19
C PRO A 18 2.01 13.13 -12.14
N ASN A 19 3.28 12.74 -11.95
CA ASN A 19 4.42 13.16 -12.76
C ASN A 19 4.69 12.23 -13.96
N GLY A 20 3.90 11.16 -14.12
CA GLY A 20 3.98 10.20 -15.23
C GLY A 20 2.71 10.19 -16.06
N GLU A 21 2.32 9.01 -16.55
CA GLU A 21 1.10 8.88 -17.35
C GLU A 21 -0.18 9.10 -16.54
N GLY A 22 -0.15 8.86 -15.21
CA GLY A 22 -1.24 9.20 -14.30
C GLY A 22 -2.62 8.79 -14.81
N ILE A 23 -3.49 9.79 -15.00
CA ILE A 23 -4.87 9.56 -15.48
C ILE A 23 -4.89 8.95 -16.88
N GLN A 24 -3.92 9.24 -17.75
CA GLN A 24 -3.90 8.66 -19.10
C GLN A 24 -3.73 7.13 -19.11
N ALA A 25 -3.01 6.57 -18.13
CA ALA A 25 -2.94 5.12 -17.96
C ALA A 25 -4.33 4.54 -17.63
N ALA A 26 -5.08 5.18 -16.74
CA ALA A 26 -6.44 4.78 -16.40
C ALA A 26 -7.42 4.94 -17.59
N VAL A 27 -7.25 5.98 -18.41
CA VAL A 27 -8.02 6.14 -19.66
C VAL A 27 -7.78 4.95 -20.61
N ARG A 28 -6.51 4.55 -20.80
CA ARG A 28 -6.18 3.37 -21.63
C ARG A 28 -6.71 2.08 -21.01
N PHE A 29 -6.60 1.91 -19.70
CA PHE A 29 -7.16 0.77 -18.99
C PHE A 29 -8.68 0.67 -19.23
N ARG A 30 -9.41 1.79 -19.10
CA ARG A 30 -10.85 1.84 -19.37
C ARG A 30 -11.16 1.52 -20.83
N ALA A 31 -10.43 2.06 -21.79
CA ALA A 31 -10.59 1.79 -23.21
C ALA A 31 -10.35 0.31 -23.57
N ALA A 32 -9.49 -0.39 -22.83
CA ALA A 32 -9.24 -1.82 -22.97
C ALA A 32 -10.29 -2.71 -22.26
N GLY A 33 -11.34 -2.13 -21.66
CA GLY A 33 -12.41 -2.86 -20.97
C GLY A 33 -12.22 -2.94 -19.44
N GLY A 34 -11.18 -2.32 -18.89
CA GLY A 34 -10.93 -2.26 -17.44
C GLY A 34 -12.01 -1.49 -16.69
N THR A 35 -12.41 -2.01 -15.54
CA THR A 35 -13.55 -1.48 -14.76
C THR A 35 -13.17 -1.09 -13.33
N HIS A 36 -12.18 -1.76 -12.72
CA HIS A 36 -11.82 -1.59 -11.32
C HIS A 36 -10.30 -1.55 -11.14
N LEU A 37 -9.81 -0.65 -10.29
CA LEU A 37 -8.40 -0.52 -9.93
C LEU A 37 -8.23 -0.53 -8.40
N PHE A 38 -7.26 -1.29 -7.91
CA PHE A 38 -6.71 -1.11 -6.58
C PHE A 38 -5.46 -0.23 -6.70
N LEU A 39 -5.58 1.03 -6.28
CA LEU A 39 -4.52 2.01 -6.42
C LEU A 39 -3.67 2.07 -5.16
N CYS A 40 -2.48 1.47 -5.23
CA CYS A 40 -1.52 1.47 -4.13
C CYS A 40 -0.71 2.77 -4.10
N THR A 41 -0.48 3.27 -2.89
CA THR A 41 0.45 4.39 -2.64
C THR A 41 1.86 4.02 -3.11
N GLN A 42 2.56 5.00 -3.65
CA GLN A 42 3.98 4.93 -3.98
C GLN A 42 4.67 6.23 -3.59
N ASN A 43 5.99 6.27 -3.66
CA ASN A 43 6.72 7.51 -3.55
C ASN A 43 6.50 8.36 -4.82
N TYR A 44 6.02 9.59 -4.63
CA TYR A 44 5.80 10.55 -5.73
C TYR A 44 6.98 11.48 -5.92
N GLU A 45 7.86 11.55 -4.93
CA GLU A 45 9.12 12.25 -4.94
C GLU A 45 10.28 11.24 -4.97
N PRO A 46 11.49 11.64 -5.41
CA PRO A 46 12.66 10.76 -5.45
C PRO A 46 13.06 10.18 -4.08
N GLU A 47 12.82 10.92 -3.01
CA GLU A 47 13.11 10.53 -1.64
C GLU A 47 11.82 10.23 -0.88
N PRO A 48 11.82 9.20 -0.02
CA PRO A 48 10.65 8.92 0.82
C PRO A 48 10.43 10.03 1.86
N PRO A 49 9.19 10.20 2.34
CA PRO A 49 8.88 11.16 3.38
C PRO A 49 9.68 10.90 4.67
N ARG A 50 10.17 11.98 5.29
CA ARG A 50 10.94 11.94 6.55
C ARG A 50 10.16 12.52 7.73
N THR A 51 8.88 12.83 7.52
CA THR A 51 7.95 13.33 8.55
C THR A 51 6.57 12.72 8.36
N LEU A 52 5.75 12.75 9.41
CA LEU A 52 4.38 12.24 9.32
C LEU A 52 3.51 13.08 8.37
N GLU A 53 3.75 14.40 8.33
CA GLU A 53 3.08 15.32 7.40
C GLU A 53 3.43 14.99 5.95
N GLY A 54 4.67 14.55 5.68
CA GLY A 54 5.10 14.08 4.36
C GLY A 54 4.34 12.82 3.93
N TYR A 55 4.19 11.84 4.82
CA TYR A 55 3.35 10.66 4.55
C TYR A 55 1.88 11.02 4.38
N ALA A 56 1.36 11.95 5.17
CA ALA A 56 0.00 12.44 5.00
C ALA A 56 -0.21 13.05 3.59
N ALA A 57 0.70 13.89 3.13
CA ALA A 57 0.65 14.48 1.79
C ALA A 57 0.73 13.42 0.68
N GLN A 58 1.58 12.39 0.86
CA GLN A 58 1.68 11.26 -0.06
C GLN A 58 0.37 10.48 -0.16
N PHE A 59 -0.28 10.18 0.97
CA PHE A 59 -1.58 9.52 1.00
C PHE A 59 -2.67 10.37 0.36
N GLU A 60 -2.70 11.67 0.63
CA GLU A 60 -3.64 12.60 -0.03
C GLU A 60 -3.44 12.63 -1.54
N THR A 61 -2.20 12.56 -2.04
CA THR A 61 -1.93 12.46 -3.48
C THR A 61 -2.55 11.20 -4.08
N THR A 62 -2.43 10.03 -3.41
CA THR A 62 -3.06 8.79 -3.85
C THR A 62 -4.59 8.91 -3.87
N LEU A 63 -5.18 9.48 -2.83
CA LEU A 63 -6.62 9.68 -2.71
C LEU A 63 -7.17 10.63 -3.79
N GLU A 64 -6.45 11.71 -4.07
CA GLU A 64 -6.83 12.65 -5.13
C GLU A 64 -6.71 12.01 -6.52
N LEU A 65 -5.66 11.23 -6.80
CA LEU A 65 -5.55 10.45 -8.03
C LEU A 65 -6.72 9.49 -8.18
N ALA A 66 -7.08 8.76 -7.12
CA ALA A 66 -8.22 7.85 -7.13
C ALA A 66 -9.53 8.57 -7.42
N ARG A 67 -9.75 9.76 -6.83
CA ARG A 67 -10.92 10.61 -7.08
C ARG A 67 -10.95 11.05 -8.55
N ARG A 68 -9.83 11.53 -9.07
CA ARG A 68 -9.72 11.99 -10.45
C ARG A 68 -9.95 10.87 -11.46
N VAL A 69 -9.35 9.68 -11.26
CA VAL A 69 -9.59 8.52 -12.12
C VAL A 69 -11.09 8.19 -12.17
N ARG A 70 -11.77 8.13 -11.03
CA ARG A 70 -13.22 7.88 -10.99
C ARG A 70 -14.00 8.92 -11.79
N THR A 71 -13.69 10.20 -11.58
CA THR A 71 -14.43 11.30 -12.20
C THR A 71 -14.18 11.39 -13.72
N GLU A 72 -12.91 11.19 -14.14
CA GLU A 72 -12.49 11.41 -15.52
C GLU A 72 -12.68 10.18 -16.42
N THR A 73 -12.74 8.96 -15.85
CA THR A 73 -12.79 7.71 -16.65
C THR A 73 -14.00 6.82 -16.35
N GLY A 74 -14.67 7.00 -15.22
CA GLY A 74 -15.71 6.11 -14.73
C GLY A 74 -15.20 4.77 -14.19
N VAL A 75 -13.87 4.55 -14.10
CA VAL A 75 -13.28 3.37 -13.46
C VAL A 75 -13.51 3.45 -11.96
N VAL A 76 -13.96 2.36 -11.35
CA VAL A 76 -14.04 2.25 -9.89
C VAL A 76 -12.63 2.10 -9.34
N VAL A 77 -12.26 2.92 -8.35
CA VAL A 77 -10.92 2.89 -7.76
C VAL A 77 -11.00 2.65 -6.26
N TYR A 78 -10.20 1.72 -5.78
CA TYR A 78 -10.04 1.38 -4.38
C TYR A 78 -8.65 1.81 -3.91
N PRO A 79 -8.52 2.92 -3.15
CA PRO A 79 -7.22 3.33 -2.62
C PRO A 79 -6.70 2.34 -1.57
N VAL A 80 -5.41 2.02 -1.67
CA VAL A 80 -4.66 1.16 -0.76
C VAL A 80 -3.48 1.97 -0.24
N LEU A 81 -3.39 2.16 1.07
CA LEU A 81 -2.46 3.12 1.67
C LEU A 81 -1.52 2.45 2.67
N ALA A 82 -0.23 2.67 2.52
CA ALA A 82 0.79 2.43 3.53
C ALA A 82 2.08 3.18 3.16
N PRO A 83 3.00 3.42 4.12
CA PRO A 83 4.39 3.71 3.77
C PRO A 83 5.00 2.46 3.13
N TYR A 84 5.78 2.62 2.05
CA TYR A 84 6.44 1.50 1.39
C TYR A 84 7.46 0.84 2.33
N PRO A 85 7.52 -0.49 2.45
CA PRO A 85 8.35 -1.15 3.48
C PRO A 85 9.83 -0.76 3.44
N ILE A 86 10.39 -0.54 2.25
CA ILE A 86 11.81 -0.22 2.06
C ILE A 86 12.11 1.24 2.42
N ASP A 87 11.12 2.11 2.49
CA ASP A 87 11.31 3.49 2.93
C ASP A 87 11.93 3.56 4.32
N LEU A 88 11.63 2.58 5.19
CA LEU A 88 12.24 2.52 6.52
C LEU A 88 13.78 2.48 6.42
N ALA A 89 14.35 1.67 5.53
CA ALA A 89 15.79 1.59 5.33
C ALA A 89 16.38 2.93 4.83
N ASN A 90 15.70 3.55 3.86
CA ASN A 90 16.13 4.83 3.29
C ASN A 90 16.06 5.96 4.33
N VAL A 91 14.98 6.02 5.09
CA VAL A 91 14.79 7.01 6.17
C VAL A 91 15.77 6.78 7.32
N ALA A 92 16.08 5.52 7.64
CA ALA A 92 17.03 5.17 8.70
C ALA A 92 18.46 5.68 8.43
N SER A 93 18.87 5.76 7.17
CA SER A 93 20.18 6.33 6.79
C SER A 93 20.34 7.81 7.21
N VAL A 94 19.21 8.51 7.40
CA VAL A 94 19.20 9.94 7.76
C VAL A 94 18.78 10.16 9.23
N LEU A 95 17.75 9.47 9.70
CA LEU A 95 17.16 9.70 11.03
C LEU A 95 17.67 8.72 12.10
N GLY A 96 18.33 7.62 11.69
CA GLY A 96 18.63 6.47 12.54
C GLY A 96 17.45 5.49 12.64
N LEU A 97 17.76 4.23 12.95
CA LEU A 97 16.82 3.10 12.88
C LEU A 97 15.58 3.27 13.78
N ASP A 98 15.76 3.72 15.02
CA ASP A 98 14.64 3.80 15.96
C ASP A 98 13.63 4.88 15.57
N ARG A 99 14.12 6.04 15.12
CA ARG A 99 13.24 7.12 14.63
C ARG A 99 12.56 6.76 13.31
N ALA A 100 13.27 6.05 12.44
CA ALA A 100 12.69 5.57 11.18
C ALA A 100 11.56 4.57 11.44
N LEU A 101 11.76 3.61 12.36
CA LEU A 101 10.72 2.67 12.76
C LEU A 101 9.52 3.39 13.40
N GLU A 102 9.76 4.31 14.34
CA GLU A 102 8.69 5.10 14.95
C GLU A 102 7.86 5.85 13.90
N LEU A 103 8.53 6.55 12.99
CA LEU A 103 7.86 7.30 11.92
C LEU A 103 7.05 6.37 11.00
N HIS A 104 7.62 5.22 10.63
CA HIS A 104 6.96 4.25 9.78
C HIS A 104 5.70 3.67 10.44
N CYS A 105 5.76 3.29 11.72
CA CYS A 105 4.61 2.84 12.49
C CYS A 105 3.52 3.92 12.59
N ARG A 106 3.89 5.18 12.85
CA ARG A 106 2.94 6.29 12.88
C ARG A 106 2.28 6.55 11.52
N ALA A 107 3.01 6.34 10.43
CA ALA A 107 2.43 6.42 9.08
C ALA A 107 1.45 5.26 8.80
N LEU A 108 1.74 4.04 9.29
CA LEU A 108 0.81 2.92 9.25
C LEU A 108 -0.47 3.21 10.06
N ASP A 109 -0.33 3.80 11.26
CA ASP A 109 -1.49 4.22 12.07
C ASP A 109 -2.33 5.29 11.35
N LEU A 110 -1.68 6.22 10.65
CA LEU A 110 -2.38 7.21 9.83
C LEU A 110 -3.15 6.55 8.67
N ALA A 111 -2.53 5.62 7.95
CA ALA A 111 -3.19 4.86 6.89
C ALA A 111 -4.40 4.07 7.44
N GLY A 112 -4.24 3.41 8.59
CA GLY A 112 -5.33 2.71 9.28
C GLY A 112 -6.50 3.63 9.66
N ARG A 113 -6.22 4.88 10.08
CA ARG A 113 -7.27 5.87 10.31
C ARG A 113 -8.02 6.24 9.03
N LEU A 114 -7.31 6.43 7.93
CA LEU A 114 -7.94 6.75 6.63
C LEU A 114 -8.81 5.60 6.12
N VAL A 115 -8.44 4.35 6.40
CA VAL A 115 -9.31 3.19 6.12
C VAL A 115 -10.56 3.22 7.00
N ARG A 116 -10.41 3.47 8.31
CA ARG A 116 -11.55 3.59 9.24
C ARG A 116 -12.50 4.73 8.87
N GLU A 117 -11.99 5.79 8.28
CA GLU A 117 -12.76 6.92 7.74
C GLU A 117 -13.36 6.63 6.35
N HIS A 118 -13.25 5.40 5.84
CA HIS A 118 -13.74 4.97 4.52
C HIS A 118 -13.12 5.73 3.33
N ARG A 119 -11.93 6.30 3.52
CA ARG A 119 -11.17 6.99 2.47
C ARG A 119 -10.28 6.04 1.68
N ALA A 120 -9.88 4.92 2.28
CA ALA A 120 -9.16 3.82 1.67
C ALA A 120 -9.82 2.49 2.03
N VAL A 121 -9.44 1.39 1.35
CA VAL A 121 -10.07 0.08 1.55
C VAL A 121 -9.15 -0.94 2.21
N ALA A 122 -7.84 -0.72 2.17
CA ALA A 122 -6.84 -1.67 2.65
C ALA A 122 -5.56 -0.94 3.09
N LEU A 123 -4.75 -1.62 3.90
CA LEU A 123 -3.36 -1.25 4.12
C LEU A 123 -2.47 -1.89 3.04
N GLY A 124 -1.57 -1.13 2.47
CA GLY A 124 -0.63 -1.64 1.46
C GLY A 124 0.12 -0.56 0.67
N GLU A 125 1.31 -0.90 0.22
CA GLU A 125 1.97 -2.19 0.44
C GLU A 125 2.65 -2.24 1.79
N VAL A 126 2.50 -3.37 2.49
CA VAL A 126 3.19 -3.65 3.75
C VAL A 126 4.02 -4.93 3.60
N GLY A 127 5.06 -5.14 4.38
CA GLY A 127 5.86 -6.37 4.24
C GLY A 127 7.35 -6.13 4.42
N TRP A 128 8.17 -6.74 3.53
CA TRP A 128 9.63 -6.70 3.65
C TRP A 128 10.35 -6.74 2.29
N ALA A 129 11.67 -6.57 2.29
CA ALA A 129 12.48 -6.53 1.09
C ALA A 129 12.54 -7.89 0.36
N HIS A 130 12.61 -7.85 -0.97
CA HIS A 130 12.87 -9.00 -1.84
C HIS A 130 14.38 -9.18 -2.16
N PHE A 131 15.24 -8.46 -1.44
CA PHE A 131 16.71 -8.50 -1.57
C PHE A 131 17.35 -8.44 -0.18
N PRO A 132 18.61 -8.88 -0.04
CA PRO A 132 19.31 -8.85 1.23
C PRO A 132 19.48 -7.43 1.79
N LEU A 133 19.23 -7.27 3.08
CA LEU A 133 19.46 -6.05 3.83
C LEU A 133 20.42 -6.31 5.00
N ASP A 134 20.93 -5.24 5.60
CA ASP A 134 21.57 -5.35 6.90
C ASP A 134 20.62 -6.01 7.91
N PRO A 135 21.08 -6.99 8.72
CA PRO A 135 20.22 -7.72 9.63
C PRO A 135 19.48 -6.84 10.66
N GLU A 136 20.05 -5.71 11.07
CA GLU A 136 19.39 -4.79 12.01
C GLU A 136 18.27 -4.01 11.30
N VAL A 137 18.51 -3.58 10.05
CA VAL A 137 17.49 -2.94 9.21
C VAL A 137 16.35 -3.90 8.94
N ASP A 138 16.64 -5.14 8.55
CA ASP A 138 15.62 -6.16 8.30
C ASP A 138 14.76 -6.41 9.53
N ARG A 139 15.36 -6.56 10.73
CA ARG A 139 14.60 -6.70 11.97
C ARG A 139 13.62 -5.55 12.21
N ARG A 140 14.00 -4.31 11.87
CA ARG A 140 13.10 -3.15 12.02
C ARG A 140 11.96 -3.18 11.00
N ILE A 141 12.23 -3.59 9.77
CA ILE A 141 11.19 -3.77 8.73
C ILE A 141 10.22 -4.88 9.15
N GLN A 142 10.73 -6.00 9.69
CA GLN A 142 9.88 -7.08 10.21
C GLN A 142 8.99 -6.61 11.38
N ALA A 143 9.53 -5.78 12.28
CA ALA A 143 8.75 -5.18 13.36
C ALA A 143 7.67 -4.21 12.84
N ALA A 144 7.98 -3.42 11.81
CA ALA A 144 7.00 -2.57 11.14
C ALA A 144 5.90 -3.39 10.46
N PHE A 145 6.25 -4.53 9.87
CA PHE A 145 5.25 -5.44 9.29
C PHE A 145 4.32 -6.04 10.36
N ASP A 146 4.84 -6.46 11.51
CA ASP A 146 3.99 -6.91 12.63
C ASP A 146 3.03 -5.81 13.10
N HIS A 147 3.52 -4.57 13.17
CA HIS A 147 2.68 -3.41 13.47
C HIS A 147 1.58 -3.21 12.41
N ALA A 148 1.92 -3.31 11.12
CA ALA A 148 0.95 -3.21 10.04
C ALA A 148 -0.16 -4.26 10.13
N LEU A 149 0.19 -5.53 10.43
CA LEU A 149 -0.78 -6.61 10.62
C LEU A 149 -1.68 -6.33 11.83
N ALA A 150 -1.13 -5.79 12.93
CA ALA A 150 -1.93 -5.40 14.09
C ALA A 150 -2.89 -4.26 13.75
N VAL A 151 -2.45 -3.23 13.03
CA VAL A 151 -3.33 -2.14 12.56
C VAL A 151 -4.43 -2.67 11.64
N ALA A 152 -4.10 -3.57 10.68
CA ALA A 152 -5.08 -4.17 9.78
C ALA A 152 -6.16 -4.94 10.55
N ARG A 153 -5.75 -5.73 11.56
CA ARG A 153 -6.68 -6.42 12.48
C ARG A 153 -7.58 -5.43 13.22
N ASP A 154 -7.02 -4.40 13.83
CA ASP A 154 -7.74 -3.46 14.70
C ASP A 154 -8.72 -2.56 13.90
N VAL A 155 -8.41 -2.36 12.61
CA VAL A 155 -9.28 -1.63 11.68
C VAL A 155 -10.29 -2.58 11.01
N GLY A 156 -9.98 -3.87 10.92
CA GLY A 156 -10.80 -4.87 10.22
C GLY A 156 -10.69 -4.74 8.70
N CYS A 157 -9.49 -4.51 8.17
CA CYS A 157 -9.28 -4.33 6.73
C CYS A 157 -8.27 -5.34 6.15
N PRO A 158 -8.30 -5.58 4.83
CA PRO A 158 -7.26 -6.36 4.15
C PRO A 158 -5.89 -5.68 4.21
N ALA A 159 -4.83 -6.49 4.04
CA ALA A 159 -3.48 -6.01 3.81
C ALA A 159 -2.94 -6.54 2.47
N VAL A 160 -2.29 -5.66 1.69
CA VAL A 160 -1.55 -6.01 0.48
C VAL A 160 -0.09 -6.17 0.86
N VAL A 161 0.43 -7.40 0.72
CA VAL A 161 1.77 -7.75 1.19
C VAL A 161 2.78 -7.67 0.05
N HIS A 162 3.84 -6.90 0.27
CA HIS A 162 5.05 -6.83 -0.54
C HIS A 162 6.10 -7.78 0.00
N GLY A 163 6.78 -8.52 -0.85
CA GLY A 163 7.85 -9.44 -0.44
C GLY A 163 8.50 -10.15 -1.62
N PRO A 164 9.49 -11.04 -1.35
CA PRO A 164 10.06 -11.90 -2.36
C PRO A 164 9.06 -12.98 -2.81
N ASP A 165 9.41 -13.67 -3.88
CA ASP A 165 8.75 -14.92 -4.24
C ASP A 165 8.90 -15.92 -3.09
N LEU A 166 7.78 -16.43 -2.60
CA LEU A 166 7.73 -17.37 -1.50
C LEU A 166 7.56 -18.79 -2.03
N ASP A 167 8.35 -19.70 -1.50
CA ASP A 167 8.11 -21.14 -1.62
C ASP A 167 6.96 -21.59 -0.66
N PRO A 168 6.48 -22.84 -0.69
CA PRO A 168 5.43 -23.30 0.19
C PRO A 168 5.71 -23.07 1.67
N THR A 169 6.98 -23.24 2.11
CA THR A 169 7.37 -23.02 3.51
C THR A 169 7.29 -21.54 3.88
N GLY A 170 7.68 -20.65 2.98
CA GLY A 170 7.53 -19.20 3.15
C GLY A 170 6.07 -18.79 3.27
N PHE A 171 5.19 -19.36 2.44
CA PHE A 171 3.73 -19.12 2.55
C PHE A 171 3.15 -19.63 3.88
N GLU A 172 3.55 -20.81 4.34
CA GLU A 172 3.13 -21.34 5.65
C GLU A 172 3.58 -20.46 6.80
N SER A 173 4.82 -19.96 6.74
CA SER A 173 5.38 -19.01 7.71
C SER A 173 4.58 -17.70 7.74
N LEU A 174 4.33 -17.09 6.57
CA LEU A 174 3.51 -15.89 6.45
C LEU A 174 2.09 -16.12 7.00
N ALA A 175 1.44 -17.22 6.61
CA ALA A 175 0.11 -17.57 7.10
C ALA A 175 0.10 -17.78 8.62
N GLY A 176 1.14 -18.41 9.18
CA GLY A 176 1.34 -18.55 10.62
C GLY A 176 1.43 -17.19 11.33
N ARG A 177 2.18 -16.26 10.76
CA ARG A 177 2.34 -14.89 11.26
C ARG A 177 1.02 -14.11 11.21
N ILE A 178 0.29 -14.19 10.11
CA ILE A 178 -1.03 -13.56 9.97
C ILE A 178 -2.00 -14.10 11.01
N ARG A 179 -2.09 -15.42 11.17
CA ARG A 179 -2.95 -16.05 12.19
C ARG A 179 -2.55 -15.66 13.61
N SER A 180 -1.25 -15.50 13.90
CA SER A 180 -0.78 -15.15 15.24
C SER A 180 -1.25 -13.77 15.73
N VAL A 181 -1.52 -12.86 14.81
CA VAL A 181 -2.10 -11.54 15.14
C VAL A 181 -3.63 -11.53 15.11
N GLY A 182 -4.28 -12.64 14.78
CA GLY A 182 -5.74 -12.76 14.77
C GLY A 182 -6.43 -12.20 13.53
N LEU A 183 -5.70 -12.04 12.43
CA LEU A 183 -6.29 -11.82 11.11
C LEU A 183 -6.87 -13.16 10.58
N PRO A 184 -8.03 -13.12 9.89
CA PRO A 184 -8.67 -14.30 9.35
C PRO A 184 -7.88 -14.97 8.22
#